data_d458b3c7e00d5eff4f8da65614746f2f
#
_entry.id   d458b3c7e00d5eff4f8da65614746f2f
#
_cell.length_a   1.000
_cell.length_b   1.000
_cell.length_c   1.000
_cell.angle_alpha   90.00
_cell.angle_beta   90.00
_cell.angle_gamma   90.00
#
_symmetry.space_group_name_H-M   'P 1'
#
loop_
_entity.id
_entity.type
_entity.pdbx_description
1 polymer ?
#
loop_
_entity_poly.entity_id
_entity_poly.type
_entity_poly.pdbx_seq_one_letter_code
_entity_poly.pdbx_strand_id
1 'polypeptide(L)'
;MTSDRPAILYIHGLNSSPLSQKARQLSAALTRIGMADCLRVPALHHHPRQAIAQLETELAALGRPLLVGSSLGGYYATHLAERHGLRALLINPAVLPHRRFDGYLGPQTNLYSGEVWELTHDHVVALAELEVPPPQDAGRYQVWLQTGDETLDYRQAVDFYRGCALRIQAGGDHGFQGFAERLPALLAFAGFAPTLWLETDFSDS
;
A
#
# COMPACT_ATOMS: atom_id res chain seq x y z
N MET A 1 -12.06 24.71 -6.87
CA MET A 1 -11.64 24.72 -5.45
C MET A 1 -11.31 23.29 -5.11
N THR A 2 -10.03 22.91 -5.12
CA THR A 2 -9.59 21.58 -4.65
C THR A 2 -9.85 21.56 -3.14
N SER A 3 -10.69 20.62 -2.71
CA SER A 3 -10.97 20.38 -1.30
C SER A 3 -9.63 20.10 -0.58
N ASP A 4 -9.31 20.92 0.41
CA ASP A 4 -8.10 20.75 1.28
C ASP A 4 -8.26 19.56 2.25
N ARG A 5 -9.21 18.68 1.94
CA ARG A 5 -9.58 17.52 2.76
C ARG A 5 -8.64 16.36 2.46
N PRO A 6 -8.03 15.74 3.48
CA PRO A 6 -7.18 14.58 3.30
C PRO A 6 -7.91 13.47 2.55
N ALA A 7 -7.21 12.79 1.64
CA ALA A 7 -7.71 11.62 0.94
C ALA A 7 -6.66 10.51 0.98
N ILE A 8 -7.11 9.27 1.02
CA ILE A 8 -6.27 8.07 1.02
C ILE A 8 -6.69 7.16 -0.13
N LEU A 9 -5.70 6.73 -0.92
CA LEU A 9 -5.83 5.64 -1.87
C LEU A 9 -5.07 4.43 -1.31
N TYR A 10 -5.81 3.42 -0.84
CA TYR A 10 -5.23 2.18 -0.33
C TYR A 10 -5.06 1.16 -1.46
N ILE A 11 -3.86 0.62 -1.60
CA ILE A 11 -3.42 -0.28 -2.67
C ILE A 11 -3.04 -1.62 -2.04
N HIS A 12 -3.90 -2.63 -2.23
CA HIS A 12 -3.69 -3.97 -1.67
C HIS A 12 -2.64 -4.78 -2.44
N GLY A 13 -2.18 -5.89 -1.86
CA GLY A 13 -1.17 -6.77 -2.45
C GLY A 13 -1.72 -7.75 -3.49
N LEU A 14 -0.82 -8.63 -3.95
CA LEU A 14 -1.14 -9.73 -4.87
C LEU A 14 -2.17 -10.67 -4.24
N ASN A 15 -3.10 -11.19 -5.07
CA ASN A 15 -4.14 -12.13 -4.64
C ASN A 15 -4.97 -11.65 -3.45
N SER A 16 -5.08 -10.32 -3.28
CA SER A 16 -5.80 -9.67 -2.19
C SER A 16 -7.01 -8.89 -2.71
N SER A 17 -7.67 -8.12 -1.83
CA SER A 17 -8.88 -7.38 -2.19
C SER A 17 -9.11 -6.17 -1.27
N PRO A 18 -10.13 -5.33 -1.56
CA PRO A 18 -10.62 -4.31 -0.63
C PRO A 18 -11.09 -4.86 0.72
N LEU A 19 -11.36 -6.17 0.81
CA LEU A 19 -11.76 -6.84 2.05
C LEU A 19 -10.58 -7.33 2.88
N SER A 20 -9.34 -7.03 2.49
CA SER A 20 -8.15 -7.37 3.28
C SER A 20 -8.21 -6.76 4.67
N GLN A 21 -7.61 -7.43 5.65
CA GLN A 21 -7.68 -7.02 7.06
C GLN A 21 -7.30 -5.55 7.24
N LYS A 22 -6.15 -5.12 6.72
CA LYS A 22 -5.69 -3.73 6.83
C LYS A 22 -6.62 -2.72 6.16
N ALA A 23 -7.18 -3.07 5.00
CA ALA A 23 -8.14 -2.20 4.32
C ALA A 23 -9.43 -2.04 5.14
N ARG A 24 -9.95 -3.12 5.73
CA ARG A 24 -11.12 -3.08 6.62
C ARG A 24 -10.83 -2.29 7.89
N GLN A 25 -9.68 -2.49 8.52
CA GLN A 25 -9.28 -1.75 9.72
C GLN A 25 -9.19 -0.24 9.45
N LEU A 26 -8.55 0.16 8.34
CA LEU A 26 -8.49 1.56 7.95
C LEU A 26 -9.87 2.13 7.61
N SER A 27 -10.71 1.37 6.92
CA SER A 27 -12.10 1.77 6.62
C SER A 27 -12.92 1.95 7.87
N ALA A 28 -12.85 1.02 8.83
CA ALA A 28 -13.53 1.11 10.11
C ALA A 28 -13.07 2.34 10.91
N ALA A 29 -11.75 2.58 10.95
CA ALA A 29 -11.17 3.74 11.63
C ALA A 29 -11.68 5.06 11.04
N LEU A 30 -11.66 5.20 9.71
CA LEU A 30 -12.15 6.41 9.06
C LEU A 30 -13.67 6.59 9.22
N THR A 31 -14.43 5.50 9.23
CA THR A 31 -15.88 5.54 9.52
C THR A 31 -16.12 6.03 10.94
N ARG A 32 -15.36 5.55 11.92
CA ARG A 32 -15.49 5.93 13.34
C ARG A 32 -15.26 7.43 13.58
N ILE A 33 -14.35 8.03 12.80
CA ILE A 33 -14.08 9.48 12.88
C ILE A 33 -14.89 10.33 11.87
N GLY A 34 -15.90 9.73 11.21
CA GLY A 34 -16.77 10.44 10.26
C GLY A 34 -16.12 10.82 8.93
N MET A 35 -15.05 10.11 8.53
CA MET A 35 -14.22 10.39 7.34
C MET A 35 -14.20 9.24 6.32
N ALA A 36 -15.23 8.40 6.30
CA ALA A 36 -15.29 7.22 5.42
C ALA A 36 -15.13 7.55 3.93
N ASP A 37 -15.64 8.68 3.49
CA ASP A 37 -15.57 9.17 2.11
C ASP A 37 -14.17 9.63 1.67
N CYS A 38 -13.23 9.77 2.62
CA CYS A 38 -11.83 10.10 2.35
C CYS A 38 -10.99 8.89 1.89
N LEU A 39 -11.54 7.69 1.90
CA LEU A 39 -10.85 6.46 1.54
C LEU A 39 -11.35 5.91 0.19
N ARG A 40 -10.40 5.50 -0.63
CA ARG A 40 -10.64 4.64 -1.80
C ARG A 40 -9.79 3.38 -1.69
N VAL A 41 -10.42 2.23 -1.94
CA VAL A 41 -9.78 0.92 -1.96
C VAL A 41 -10.31 0.19 -3.20
N PRO A 42 -9.72 0.41 -4.38
CA PRO A 42 -10.17 -0.27 -5.60
C PRO A 42 -9.86 -1.76 -5.55
N ALA A 43 -10.73 -2.58 -6.13
CA ALA A 43 -10.43 -3.97 -6.45
C ALA A 43 -9.51 -3.98 -7.68
N LEU A 44 -8.25 -4.32 -7.46
CA LEU A 44 -7.24 -4.25 -8.52
C LEU A 44 -7.29 -5.49 -9.40
N HIS A 45 -7.13 -5.29 -10.68
CA HIS A 45 -6.90 -6.36 -11.63
C HIS A 45 -5.57 -7.08 -11.32
N HIS A 46 -5.50 -8.39 -11.55
CA HIS A 46 -4.27 -9.16 -11.33
C HIS A 46 -3.11 -8.72 -12.24
N HIS A 47 -3.41 -8.26 -13.47
CA HIS A 47 -2.39 -7.83 -14.42
C HIS A 47 -1.87 -6.41 -14.10
N PRO A 48 -0.54 -6.19 -13.98
CA PRO A 48 0.03 -4.92 -13.49
C PRO A 48 -0.35 -3.70 -14.33
N ARG A 49 -0.34 -3.79 -15.67
CA ARG A 49 -0.73 -2.66 -16.54
C ARG A 49 -2.18 -2.24 -16.31
N GLN A 50 -3.09 -3.20 -16.09
CA GLN A 50 -4.50 -2.92 -15.81
C GLN A 50 -4.68 -2.35 -14.40
N ALA A 51 -3.98 -2.90 -13.41
CA ALA A 51 -3.99 -2.38 -12.04
C ALA A 51 -3.53 -0.92 -12.00
N ILE A 52 -2.44 -0.58 -12.69
CA ILE A 52 -1.95 0.81 -12.77
C ILE A 52 -2.96 1.71 -13.49
N ALA A 53 -3.57 1.26 -14.59
CA ALA A 53 -4.60 2.06 -15.27
C ALA A 53 -5.82 2.36 -14.38
N GLN A 54 -6.26 1.39 -13.57
CA GLN A 54 -7.30 1.60 -12.56
C GLN A 54 -6.85 2.62 -11.51
N LEU A 55 -5.63 2.49 -10.98
CA LEU A 55 -5.08 3.40 -9.96
C LEU A 55 -4.90 4.83 -10.51
N GLU A 56 -4.48 4.99 -11.75
CA GLU A 56 -4.41 6.31 -12.41
C GLU A 56 -5.80 6.97 -12.53
N THR A 57 -6.84 6.18 -12.79
CA THR A 57 -8.22 6.67 -12.82
C THR A 57 -8.67 7.17 -11.45
N GLU A 58 -8.36 6.41 -10.38
CA GLU A 58 -8.65 6.83 -9.00
C GLU A 58 -7.87 8.10 -8.61
N LEU A 59 -6.60 8.20 -9.01
CA LEU A 59 -5.78 9.38 -8.76
C LEU A 59 -6.35 10.62 -9.45
N ALA A 60 -6.81 10.50 -10.69
CA ALA A 60 -7.44 11.61 -11.41
C ALA A 60 -8.69 12.13 -10.68
N ALA A 61 -9.44 11.25 -10.02
CA ALA A 61 -10.62 11.62 -9.24
C ALA A 61 -10.29 12.21 -7.87
N LEU A 62 -9.22 11.73 -7.20
CA LEU A 62 -8.84 12.13 -5.85
C LEU A 62 -7.88 13.33 -5.80
N GLY A 63 -7.18 13.62 -6.89
CA GLY A 63 -6.17 14.67 -6.96
C GLY A 63 -4.84 14.29 -6.31
N ARG A 64 -4.59 14.65 -5.06
CA ARG A 64 -3.31 14.39 -4.37
C ARG A 64 -3.51 13.57 -3.07
N PRO A 65 -3.98 12.32 -3.15
CA PRO A 65 -4.16 11.50 -1.96
C PRO A 65 -2.82 11.06 -1.36
N LEU A 66 -2.83 10.65 -0.08
CA LEU A 66 -1.80 9.77 0.44
C LEU A 66 -1.98 8.38 -0.18
N LEU A 67 -0.93 7.83 -0.77
CA LEU A 67 -0.90 6.43 -1.19
C LEU A 67 -0.55 5.54 0.01
N VAL A 68 -1.38 4.53 0.29
CA VAL A 68 -1.07 3.53 1.31
C VAL A 68 -0.97 2.18 0.61
N GLY A 69 0.24 1.64 0.49
CA GLY A 69 0.49 0.41 -0.26
C GLY A 69 1.01 -0.73 0.62
N SER A 70 0.43 -1.92 0.49
CA SER A 70 0.88 -3.12 1.19
C SER A 70 1.41 -4.17 0.23
N SER A 71 2.58 -4.77 0.53
CA SER A 71 3.20 -5.81 -0.30
C SER A 71 3.39 -5.33 -1.75
N LEU A 72 2.87 -6.04 -2.75
CA LEU A 72 2.87 -5.60 -4.16
C LEU A 72 2.20 -4.24 -4.35
N GLY A 73 1.17 -3.92 -3.56
CA GLY A 73 0.56 -2.58 -3.53
C GLY A 73 1.54 -1.49 -3.12
N GLY A 74 2.54 -1.81 -2.29
CA GLY A 74 3.64 -0.91 -1.95
C GLY A 74 4.54 -0.59 -3.16
N TYR A 75 4.77 -1.57 -4.02
CA TYR A 75 5.49 -1.37 -5.28
C TYR A 75 4.74 -0.42 -6.22
N TYR A 76 3.43 -0.65 -6.40
CA TYR A 76 2.58 0.24 -7.20
C TYR A 76 2.49 1.65 -6.61
N ALA A 77 2.35 1.75 -5.28
CA ALA A 77 2.35 3.04 -4.59
C ALA A 77 3.66 3.81 -4.82
N THR A 78 4.80 3.13 -4.81
CA THR A 78 6.10 3.75 -5.06
C THR A 78 6.21 4.27 -6.50
N HIS A 79 5.82 3.46 -7.49
CA HIS A 79 5.77 3.88 -8.89
C HIS A 79 4.93 5.15 -9.07
N LEU A 80 3.71 5.15 -8.54
CA LEU A 80 2.79 6.29 -8.66
C LEU A 80 3.28 7.52 -7.87
N ALA A 81 3.86 7.31 -6.68
CA ALA A 81 4.40 8.38 -5.86
C ALA A 81 5.56 9.10 -6.57
N GLU A 82 6.47 8.35 -7.21
CA GLU A 82 7.56 8.95 -7.99
C GLU A 82 7.04 9.66 -9.23
N ARG A 83 6.11 9.05 -9.95
CA ARG A 83 5.53 9.61 -11.18
C ARG A 83 4.76 10.91 -10.95
N HIS A 84 4.00 11.00 -9.86
CA HIS A 84 3.08 12.13 -9.57
C HIS A 84 3.55 13.05 -8.44
N GLY A 85 4.70 12.80 -7.84
CA GLY A 85 5.21 13.59 -6.71
C GLY A 85 4.31 13.48 -5.47
N LEU A 86 3.71 12.31 -5.22
CA LEU A 86 2.80 12.07 -4.11
C LEU A 86 3.53 11.55 -2.87
N ARG A 87 2.84 11.60 -1.72
CA ARG A 87 3.31 10.97 -0.48
C ARG A 87 2.84 9.52 -0.43
N ALA A 88 3.66 8.66 0.16
CA ALA A 88 3.34 7.24 0.30
C ALA A 88 3.67 6.70 1.70
N LEU A 89 2.77 5.88 2.23
CA LEU A 89 3.00 5.03 3.39
C LEU A 89 2.99 3.58 2.91
N LEU A 90 4.10 2.90 3.14
CA LEU A 90 4.34 1.56 2.61
C LEU A 90 4.41 0.55 3.75
N ILE A 91 3.74 -0.58 3.60
CA ILE A 91 3.61 -1.61 4.62
C ILE A 91 4.16 -2.92 4.06
N ASN A 92 5.29 -3.39 4.60
CA ASN A 92 6.01 -4.56 4.07
C ASN A 92 6.04 -4.54 2.53
N PRO A 93 6.55 -3.46 1.89
CA PRO A 93 6.46 -3.30 0.45
C PRO A 93 7.35 -4.30 -0.29
N ALA A 94 6.85 -4.81 -1.42
CA ALA A 94 7.67 -5.54 -2.36
C ALA A 94 8.66 -4.58 -3.05
N VAL A 95 9.92 -5.00 -3.13
CA VAL A 95 10.99 -4.28 -3.84
C VAL A 95 11.41 -5.10 -5.04
N LEU A 96 11.38 -4.49 -6.22
CA LEU A 96 11.79 -5.13 -7.49
C LEU A 96 11.15 -6.52 -7.69
N PRO A 97 9.81 -6.65 -7.56
CA PRO A 97 9.13 -7.94 -7.54
C PRO A 97 9.38 -8.76 -8.81
N HIS A 98 9.51 -8.12 -9.97
CA HIS A 98 9.77 -8.79 -11.25
C HIS A 98 11.02 -9.69 -11.22
N ARG A 99 12.01 -9.39 -10.37
CA ARG A 99 13.23 -10.21 -10.24
C ARG A 99 13.02 -11.54 -9.52
N ARG A 100 11.85 -11.73 -8.92
CA ARG A 100 11.51 -12.92 -8.12
C ARG A 100 10.27 -13.66 -8.64
N PHE A 101 9.45 -13.02 -9.46
CA PHE A 101 8.19 -13.59 -9.92
C PHE A 101 8.34 -14.77 -10.89
N ASP A 102 9.50 -14.96 -11.52
CA ASP A 102 9.75 -16.16 -12.35
C ASP A 102 9.55 -17.47 -11.57
N GLY A 103 9.76 -17.46 -10.25
CA GLY A 103 9.50 -18.60 -9.38
C GLY A 103 8.01 -18.82 -9.04
N TYR A 104 7.12 -17.90 -9.43
CA TYR A 104 5.69 -17.93 -9.13
C TYR A 104 4.81 -18.10 -10.38
N LEU A 105 5.41 -18.32 -11.57
CA LEU A 105 4.66 -18.52 -12.81
C LEU A 105 3.68 -19.68 -12.70
N GLY A 106 2.52 -19.53 -13.32
CA GLY A 106 1.46 -20.54 -13.33
C GLY A 106 0.21 -20.11 -12.55
N PRO A 107 -0.63 -21.08 -12.18
CA PRO A 107 -1.93 -20.80 -11.56
C PRO A 107 -1.81 -20.06 -10.24
N GLN A 108 -2.60 -19.01 -10.10
CA GLN A 108 -2.75 -18.21 -8.90
C GLN A 108 -4.21 -18.20 -8.47
N THR A 109 -4.47 -18.02 -7.19
CA THR A 109 -5.83 -17.91 -6.68
C THR A 109 -5.96 -16.65 -5.84
N ASN A 110 -6.93 -15.82 -6.14
CA ASN A 110 -7.25 -14.68 -5.28
C ASN A 110 -7.86 -15.20 -3.97
N LEU A 111 -7.27 -14.82 -2.85
CA LEU A 111 -7.62 -15.35 -1.52
C LEU A 111 -9.02 -14.92 -1.03
N TYR A 112 -9.63 -13.91 -1.66
CA TYR A 112 -10.90 -13.32 -1.25
C TYR A 112 -12.04 -13.64 -2.22
N SER A 113 -11.79 -13.57 -3.54
CA SER A 113 -12.80 -13.87 -4.56
C SER A 113 -12.83 -15.34 -4.96
N GLY A 114 -11.75 -16.08 -4.72
CA GLY A 114 -11.56 -17.43 -5.22
C GLY A 114 -11.27 -17.48 -6.74
N GLU A 115 -11.12 -16.34 -7.40
CA GLU A 115 -10.77 -16.27 -8.81
C GLU A 115 -9.43 -16.95 -9.06
N VAL A 116 -9.41 -17.83 -10.05
CA VAL A 116 -8.19 -18.48 -10.53
C VAL A 116 -7.73 -17.78 -11.80
N TRP A 117 -6.47 -17.40 -11.84
CA TRP A 117 -5.84 -16.73 -12.97
C TRP A 117 -4.41 -17.25 -13.15
N GLU A 118 -3.78 -16.96 -14.26
CA GLU A 118 -2.43 -17.44 -14.56
C GLU A 118 -1.42 -16.31 -14.54
N LEU A 119 -0.41 -16.41 -13.67
CA LEU A 119 0.73 -15.51 -13.68
C LEU A 119 1.68 -15.93 -14.79
N THR A 120 1.83 -15.08 -15.79
CA THR A 120 2.60 -15.34 -17.00
C THR A 120 3.83 -14.42 -17.07
N HIS A 121 4.71 -14.71 -18.01
CA HIS A 121 5.89 -13.86 -18.28
C HIS A 121 5.51 -12.41 -18.65
N ASP A 122 4.34 -12.18 -19.27
CA ASP A 122 3.86 -10.83 -19.55
C ASP A 122 3.57 -10.02 -18.26
N HIS A 123 3.12 -10.67 -17.19
CA HIS A 123 2.99 -10.02 -15.86
C HIS A 123 4.36 -9.59 -15.32
N VAL A 124 5.39 -10.42 -15.49
CA VAL A 124 6.76 -10.11 -15.04
C VAL A 124 7.32 -8.92 -15.82
N VAL A 125 7.14 -8.92 -17.13
CA VAL A 125 7.51 -7.80 -18.01
C VAL A 125 6.77 -6.52 -17.60
N ALA A 126 5.46 -6.62 -17.39
CA ALA A 126 4.63 -5.48 -16.95
C ALA A 126 5.05 -4.93 -15.59
N LEU A 127 5.50 -5.78 -14.66
CA LEU A 127 6.08 -5.32 -13.39
C LEU A 127 7.41 -4.61 -13.60
N ALA A 128 8.28 -5.13 -14.49
CA ALA A 128 9.57 -4.51 -14.78
C ALA A 128 9.41 -3.09 -15.40
N GLU A 129 8.38 -2.88 -16.20
CA GLU A 129 8.05 -1.56 -16.77
C GLU A 129 7.72 -0.50 -15.70
N LEU A 130 7.34 -0.93 -14.50
CA LEU A 130 6.99 -0.05 -13.38
C LEU A 130 8.18 0.22 -12.44
N GLU A 131 9.36 -0.33 -12.75
CA GLU A 131 10.55 -0.09 -11.93
C GLU A 131 10.88 1.40 -11.89
N VAL A 132 11.15 1.90 -10.69
CA VAL A 132 11.64 3.25 -10.44
C VAL A 132 12.90 3.18 -9.59
N PRO A 133 13.80 4.17 -9.68
CA PRO A 133 14.96 4.23 -8.79
C PRO A 133 14.51 4.44 -7.33
N PRO A 134 15.42 4.21 -6.35
CA PRO A 134 15.16 4.57 -4.97
C PRO A 134 14.67 6.03 -4.83
N PRO A 135 13.74 6.31 -3.89
CA PRO A 135 13.16 7.64 -3.72
C PRO A 135 14.19 8.76 -3.61
N GLN A 136 14.06 9.80 -4.44
CA GLN A 136 14.92 10.96 -4.40
C GLN A 136 14.49 11.96 -3.32
N ASP A 137 13.19 12.10 -3.10
CA ASP A 137 12.61 12.89 -2.00
C ASP A 137 12.13 11.96 -0.89
N ALA A 138 13.05 11.62 0.00
CA ALA A 138 12.81 10.70 1.11
C ALA A 138 11.73 11.21 2.09
N GLY A 139 11.51 12.52 2.16
CA GLY A 139 10.51 13.14 3.04
C GLY A 139 9.06 12.79 2.67
N ARG A 140 8.83 12.32 1.43
CA ARG A 140 7.49 11.90 0.98
C ARG A 140 7.08 10.51 1.46
N TYR A 141 8.01 9.73 2.05
CA TYR A 141 7.79 8.31 2.37
C TYR A 141 7.84 8.02 3.86
N GLN A 142 6.88 7.20 4.31
CA GLN A 142 7.01 6.38 5.51
C GLN A 142 6.96 4.90 5.12
N VAL A 143 7.87 4.10 5.66
CA VAL A 143 7.95 2.67 5.36
C VAL A 143 7.91 1.89 6.67
N TRP A 144 6.91 1.03 6.80
CA TRP A 144 6.69 0.21 7.98
C TRP A 144 7.03 -1.24 7.66
N LEU A 145 7.93 -1.81 8.43
CA LEU A 145 8.49 -3.13 8.19
C LEU A 145 8.39 -3.99 9.44
N GLN A 146 8.16 -5.27 9.25
CA GLN A 146 8.27 -6.27 10.30
C GLN A 146 9.37 -7.27 9.95
N THR A 147 10.28 -7.55 10.91
CA THR A 147 11.45 -8.42 10.65
C THR A 147 11.08 -9.89 10.52
N GLY A 148 9.88 -10.26 10.95
CA GLY A 148 9.33 -11.61 10.84
C GLY A 148 8.54 -11.84 9.53
N ASP A 149 8.58 -10.92 8.56
CA ASP A 149 7.98 -11.13 7.25
C ASP A 149 8.60 -12.34 6.56
N GLU A 150 7.80 -13.41 6.44
CA GLU A 150 8.22 -14.70 5.87
C GLU A 150 8.19 -14.73 4.34
N THR A 151 7.54 -13.72 3.74
CA THR A 151 7.38 -13.60 2.28
C THR A 151 8.45 -12.73 1.65
N LEU A 152 8.74 -11.59 2.29
CA LEU A 152 9.66 -10.58 1.77
C LEU A 152 10.79 -10.31 2.78
N ASP A 153 12.03 -10.39 2.33
CA ASP A 153 13.16 -9.96 3.16
C ASP A 153 13.11 -8.43 3.36
N TYR A 154 12.74 -8.00 4.55
CA TYR A 154 12.60 -6.60 4.92
C TYR A 154 13.89 -5.77 4.68
N ARG A 155 15.07 -6.43 4.67
CA ARG A 155 16.36 -5.75 4.43
C ARG A 155 16.41 -5.14 3.03
N GLN A 156 15.76 -5.74 2.04
CA GLN A 156 15.66 -5.18 0.69
C GLN A 156 14.89 -3.84 0.71
N ALA A 157 13.82 -3.75 1.49
CA ALA A 157 13.11 -2.49 1.68
C ALA A 157 13.95 -1.47 2.45
N VAL A 158 14.70 -1.88 3.49
CA VAL A 158 15.63 -1.00 4.21
C VAL A 158 16.66 -0.40 3.26
N ASP A 159 17.24 -1.20 2.38
CA ASP A 159 18.25 -0.72 1.43
C ASP A 159 17.64 0.19 0.35
N PHE A 160 16.50 -0.20 -0.21
CA PHE A 160 15.85 0.54 -1.29
C PHE A 160 15.30 1.91 -0.82
N TYR A 161 14.69 1.94 0.39
CA TYR A 161 14.12 3.17 0.97
C TYR A 161 15.09 3.86 1.94
N ARG A 162 16.38 3.70 1.73
CA ARG A 162 17.42 4.35 2.54
C ARG A 162 17.23 5.87 2.54
N GLY A 163 17.19 6.47 3.73
CA GLY A 163 16.94 7.90 3.93
C GLY A 163 15.48 8.26 4.15
N CYS A 164 14.52 7.38 3.81
CA CYS A 164 13.12 7.56 4.16
C CYS A 164 12.86 7.31 5.65
N ALA A 165 11.68 7.72 6.13
CA ALA A 165 11.26 7.43 7.50
C ALA A 165 10.90 5.94 7.65
N LEU A 166 11.86 5.12 8.12
CA LEU A 166 11.69 3.69 8.34
C LEU A 166 11.18 3.43 9.77
N ARG A 167 10.15 2.59 9.91
CA ARG A 167 9.70 2.03 11.18
C ARG A 167 9.83 0.51 11.12
N ILE A 168 10.83 -0.04 11.78
CA ILE A 168 11.14 -1.47 11.78
C ILE A 168 10.72 -2.04 13.12
N GLN A 169 9.79 -2.99 13.11
CA GLN A 169 9.29 -3.72 14.27
C GLN A 169 9.86 -5.14 14.28
N ALA A 170 10.40 -5.55 15.41
CA ALA A 170 10.89 -6.92 15.59
C ALA A 170 9.72 -7.91 15.61
N GLY A 171 9.90 -9.07 14.96
CA GLY A 171 8.87 -10.09 14.82
C GLY A 171 7.78 -9.69 13.80
N GLY A 172 6.54 -10.09 14.07
CA GLY A 172 5.41 -9.94 13.18
C GLY A 172 5.44 -10.90 12.00
N ASP A 173 4.74 -10.56 10.92
CA ASP A 173 4.60 -11.39 9.72
C ASP A 173 4.36 -10.53 8.47
N HIS A 174 4.19 -11.17 7.31
CA HIS A 174 3.86 -10.47 6.06
C HIS A 174 2.53 -9.69 6.12
N GLY A 175 1.58 -10.19 6.90
CA GLY A 175 0.29 -9.55 7.17
C GLY A 175 0.39 -8.22 7.91
N PHE A 176 1.51 -7.93 8.57
CA PHE A 176 1.76 -6.79 9.42
C PHE A 176 0.90 -6.77 10.70
N GLN A 177 1.32 -7.52 11.69
CA GLN A 177 0.64 -7.57 13.00
C GLN A 177 0.61 -6.21 13.70
N GLY A 178 -0.48 -5.93 14.42
CA GLY A 178 -0.65 -4.69 15.16
C GLY A 178 -0.91 -3.46 14.26
N PHE A 179 -1.49 -3.64 13.08
CA PHE A 179 -1.77 -2.52 12.18
C PHE A 179 -2.78 -1.53 12.78
N ALA A 180 -3.81 -2.00 13.50
CA ALA A 180 -4.79 -1.15 14.17
C ALA A 180 -4.12 -0.13 15.12
N GLU A 181 -3.12 -0.57 15.88
CA GLU A 181 -2.34 0.29 16.80
C GLU A 181 -1.55 1.39 16.07
N ARG A 182 -1.34 1.24 14.77
CA ARG A 182 -0.60 2.18 13.92
C ARG A 182 -1.51 3.19 13.21
N LEU A 183 -2.83 3.01 13.27
CA LEU A 183 -3.79 3.89 12.61
C LEU A 183 -3.64 5.37 13.02
N PRO A 184 -3.42 5.74 14.30
CA PRO A 184 -3.16 7.13 14.66
C PRO A 184 -1.98 7.75 13.89
N ALA A 185 -0.88 7.00 13.73
CA ALA A 185 0.29 7.46 13.01
C ALA A 185 0.03 7.60 11.49
N LEU A 186 -0.77 6.69 10.91
CA LEU A 186 -1.21 6.77 9.53
C LEU A 186 -2.09 8.00 9.30
N LEU A 187 -3.09 8.23 10.17
CA LEU A 187 -4.00 9.38 10.09
C LEU A 187 -3.25 10.70 10.21
N ALA A 188 -2.30 10.79 11.14
CA ALA A 188 -1.42 11.95 11.26
C ALA A 188 -0.61 12.19 9.97
N PHE A 189 -0.02 11.13 9.42
CA PHE A 189 0.75 11.23 8.18
C PHE A 189 -0.16 11.55 6.98
N ALA A 190 -1.41 11.12 6.96
CA ALA A 190 -2.36 11.51 5.93
C ALA A 190 -2.82 12.98 6.03
N GLY A 191 -2.59 13.63 7.18
CA GLY A 191 -2.96 15.02 7.40
C GLY A 191 -4.34 15.22 8.02
N PHE A 192 -4.93 14.16 8.61
CA PHE A 192 -6.16 14.31 9.40
C PHE A 192 -5.88 15.08 10.69
N ALA A 193 -6.74 16.05 11.01
CA ALA A 193 -6.58 16.85 12.23
C ALA A 193 -6.61 15.96 13.48
N PRO A 194 -5.68 16.14 14.45
CA PRO A 194 -5.63 15.31 15.66
C PRO A 194 -6.92 15.30 16.46
N THR A 195 -7.68 16.37 16.44
CA THR A 195 -9.00 16.47 17.10
C THR A 195 -10.03 15.47 16.62
N LEU A 196 -9.82 14.86 15.45
CA LEU A 196 -10.72 13.85 14.90
C LEU A 196 -10.48 12.45 15.48
N TRP A 197 -9.23 12.15 15.90
CA TRP A 197 -8.83 10.77 16.19
C TRP A 197 -8.05 10.58 17.50
N LEU A 198 -7.56 11.66 18.14
CA LEU A 198 -6.66 11.53 19.30
C LEU A 198 -7.31 10.81 20.50
N GLU A 199 -8.63 10.96 20.67
CA GLU A 199 -9.40 10.31 21.75
C GLU A 199 -10.12 9.03 21.27
N THR A 200 -9.86 8.59 20.04
CA THR A 200 -10.52 7.42 19.46
C THR A 200 -9.71 6.17 19.73
N ASP A 201 -10.33 5.17 20.32
CA ASP A 201 -9.76 3.83 20.43
C ASP A 201 -9.95 3.06 19.10
N PHE A 202 -8.87 2.59 18.51
CA PHE A 202 -8.86 1.82 17.27
C PHE A 202 -8.60 0.32 17.49
N SER A 203 -8.49 -0.16 18.72
CA SER A 203 -8.15 -1.55 19.02
C SER A 203 -9.12 -2.56 18.41
N ASP A 204 -10.39 -2.17 18.24
CA ASP A 204 -11.46 -2.99 17.65
C ASP A 204 -11.70 -2.69 16.16
N SER A 205 -10.75 -2.07 15.47
CA SER A 205 -10.87 -1.69 14.06
C SER A 205 -10.45 -2.79 13.10
#